data_97165ab24cc66f3489c0b7315a6b4b7c
#
_entry.id   97165ab24cc66f3489c0b7315a6b4b7c
#
_cell.length_a   1.000
_cell.length_b   1.000
_cell.length_c   1.000
_cell.angle_alpha   90.00
_cell.angle_beta   90.00
_cell.angle_gamma   90.00
#
_symmetry.space_group_name_H-M   'P 1'
#
loop_
_entity.id
_entity.type
_entity.pdbx_description
1 polymer ?
#
loop_
_entity_poly.entity_id
_entity_poly.type
_entity_poly.pdbx_seq_one_letter_code
_entity_poly.pdbx_strand_id
1 'polypeptide(L)'
;MQNNSLTIRQARLQGQEGLWQITIEDGRFSRIDPQETASAPVGQVLDAECGLVIPPFIEPHIHLDTTQTAGEPNWNQSGTLFEGIERWAERKAMLTHEDVKTRAMQTLKWQIANGIQYVRTHVDVSDPTLTALKAMLEVKQEV
;
A
#
# COMPACT_ATOMS: atom_id res chain seq x y z
N MET A 1 -27.61 9.71 -5.52
CA MET A 1 -26.38 9.09 -6.01
C MET A 1 -25.26 10.07 -5.74
N GLN A 2 -24.29 9.75 -4.90
CA GLN A 2 -23.10 10.59 -4.74
C GLN A 2 -22.35 10.55 -6.07
N ASN A 3 -22.15 11.71 -6.67
CA ASN A 3 -21.34 11.84 -7.89
C ASN A 3 -19.88 11.54 -7.48
N ASN A 4 -19.40 10.34 -7.79
CA ASN A 4 -18.06 9.87 -7.42
C ASN A 4 -17.03 10.33 -8.48
N SER A 5 -17.03 11.63 -8.76
CA SER A 5 -16.15 12.24 -9.75
C SER A 5 -15.04 13.04 -9.07
N LEU A 6 -13.84 12.97 -9.61
CA LEU A 6 -12.65 13.71 -9.19
C LEU A 6 -11.99 14.34 -10.43
N THR A 7 -11.65 15.61 -10.33
CA THR A 7 -10.82 16.30 -11.32
C THR A 7 -9.48 16.68 -10.70
N ILE A 8 -8.39 16.18 -11.26
CA ILE A 8 -7.02 16.58 -10.90
C ILE A 8 -6.58 17.63 -11.91
N ARG A 9 -6.20 18.82 -11.42
CA ARG A 9 -5.75 19.94 -12.25
C ARG A 9 -4.25 20.18 -12.09
N GLN A 10 -3.68 20.90 -13.07
CA GLN A 10 -2.27 21.30 -13.08
C GLN A 10 -1.29 20.12 -12.87
N ALA A 11 -1.65 18.95 -13.42
CA ALA A 11 -0.83 17.75 -13.33
C ALA A 11 0.25 17.75 -14.42
N ARG A 12 1.46 17.30 -14.09
CA ARG A 12 2.47 16.94 -15.09
C ARG A 12 2.35 15.45 -15.38
N LEU A 13 2.46 15.06 -16.63
CA LEU A 13 2.47 13.67 -17.07
C LEU A 13 3.83 13.29 -17.62
N GLN A 14 4.28 12.08 -17.33
CA GLN A 14 5.57 11.59 -17.82
C GLN A 14 5.60 11.56 -19.35
N GLY A 15 6.62 12.17 -19.95
CA GLY A 15 6.79 12.20 -21.40
C GLY A 15 5.83 13.14 -22.15
N GLN A 16 5.06 13.96 -21.45
CA GLN A 16 4.18 14.98 -22.02
C GLN A 16 4.63 16.39 -21.61
N GLU A 17 4.58 17.33 -22.55
CA GLU A 17 4.84 18.74 -22.25
C GLU A 17 3.59 19.45 -21.69
N GLY A 18 3.81 20.51 -20.91
CA GLY A 18 2.76 21.33 -20.34
C GLY A 18 2.07 20.72 -19.11
N LEU A 19 0.95 21.33 -18.76
CA LEU A 19 0.10 20.88 -17.63
C LEU A 19 -1.17 20.23 -18.17
N TRP A 20 -1.69 19.30 -17.41
CA TRP A 20 -2.81 18.45 -17.79
C TRP A 20 -3.90 18.47 -16.73
N GLN A 21 -5.14 18.30 -17.18
CA GLN A 21 -6.30 18.03 -16.35
C GLN A 21 -6.72 16.57 -16.55
N ILE A 22 -6.91 15.86 -15.44
CA ILE A 22 -7.35 14.46 -15.42
C ILE A 22 -8.74 14.42 -14.79
N THR A 23 -9.72 13.91 -15.52
CA THR A 23 -11.07 13.68 -14.99
C THR A 23 -11.29 12.21 -14.73
N ILE A 24 -11.76 11.89 -13.54
CA ILE A 24 -12.03 10.53 -13.06
C ILE A 24 -13.52 10.45 -12.73
N GLU A 25 -14.20 9.45 -13.29
CA GLU A 25 -15.61 9.17 -13.04
C GLU A 25 -15.76 7.68 -12.76
N ASP A 26 -16.44 7.34 -11.69
CA ASP A 26 -16.65 5.96 -11.24
C ASP A 26 -15.34 5.15 -11.13
N GLY A 27 -14.28 5.78 -10.62
CA GLY A 27 -12.96 5.17 -10.42
C GLY A 27 -12.16 4.93 -11.70
N ARG A 28 -12.55 5.52 -12.83
CA ARG A 28 -11.86 5.39 -14.12
C ARG A 28 -11.51 6.75 -14.71
N PHE A 29 -10.40 6.82 -15.42
CA PHE A 29 -10.05 7.99 -16.21
C PHE A 29 -11.10 8.15 -17.32
N SER A 30 -11.87 9.23 -17.28
CA SER A 30 -12.85 9.56 -18.34
C SER A 30 -12.26 10.51 -19.38
N ARG A 31 -11.37 11.43 -18.95
CA ARG A 31 -10.68 12.37 -19.85
C ARG A 31 -9.31 12.73 -19.30
N ILE A 32 -8.38 12.99 -20.21
CA ILE A 32 -7.04 13.55 -19.93
C ILE A 32 -6.79 14.61 -20.99
N ASP A 33 -6.89 15.87 -20.63
CA ASP A 33 -6.85 17.00 -21.54
C ASP A 33 -5.69 17.97 -21.19
N PRO A 34 -5.08 18.67 -22.17
CA PRO A 34 -4.19 19.78 -21.85
C PRO A 34 -4.93 20.81 -20.98
N GLN A 35 -4.30 21.31 -19.93
CA GLN A 35 -4.93 22.19 -18.95
C GLN A 35 -5.56 23.45 -19.59
N GLU A 36 -4.93 23.96 -20.66
CA GLU A 36 -5.36 25.20 -21.33
C GLU A 36 -6.69 25.04 -22.07
N THR A 37 -7.00 23.83 -22.55
CA THR A 37 -8.20 23.54 -23.33
C THR A 37 -9.19 22.65 -22.59
N ALA A 38 -8.87 22.29 -21.36
CA ALA A 38 -9.70 21.40 -20.54
C ALA A 38 -11.06 22.01 -20.23
N SER A 39 -12.08 21.19 -20.20
CA SER A 39 -13.44 21.58 -19.77
C SER A 39 -13.46 21.97 -18.29
N ALA A 40 -14.54 22.60 -17.85
CA ALA A 40 -14.75 22.90 -16.45
C ALA A 40 -14.63 21.64 -15.57
N PRO A 41 -14.00 21.72 -14.39
CA PRO A 41 -13.87 20.59 -13.48
C PRO A 41 -15.22 20.01 -13.06
N VAL A 42 -15.27 18.70 -12.84
CA VAL A 42 -16.44 18.01 -12.31
C VAL A 42 -16.10 17.30 -11.00
N GLY A 43 -17.07 17.24 -10.09
CA GLY A 43 -16.90 16.58 -8.80
C GLY A 43 -15.91 17.27 -7.86
N GLN A 44 -15.20 16.49 -7.08
CA GLN A 44 -14.12 16.98 -6.22
C GLN A 44 -12.95 17.48 -7.08
N VAL A 45 -12.31 18.57 -6.68
CA VAL A 45 -11.15 19.13 -7.39
C VAL A 45 -9.91 19.00 -6.53
N LEU A 46 -8.86 18.43 -7.11
CA LEU A 46 -7.52 18.36 -6.55
C LEU A 46 -6.56 19.15 -7.44
N ASP A 47 -5.86 20.11 -6.87
CA ASP A 47 -4.75 20.77 -7.55
C ASP A 47 -3.46 19.98 -7.32
N ALA A 48 -2.83 19.53 -8.40
CA ALA A 48 -1.57 18.81 -8.33
C ALA A 48 -0.36 19.74 -8.13
N GLU A 49 -0.55 21.07 -8.12
CA GLU A 49 0.50 22.07 -7.90
C GLU A 49 1.72 21.86 -8.81
N CYS A 50 1.48 21.51 -10.06
CA CYS A 50 2.50 21.12 -11.05
C CYS A 50 3.25 19.83 -10.67
N GLY A 51 2.72 19.03 -9.75
CA GLY A 51 3.27 17.72 -9.39
C GLY A 51 3.16 16.72 -10.54
N LEU A 52 4.09 15.76 -10.56
CA LEU A 52 4.10 14.68 -11.54
C LEU A 52 3.12 13.57 -11.10
N VAL A 53 2.18 13.24 -11.97
CA VAL A 53 1.31 12.08 -11.80
C VAL A 53 2.00 10.86 -12.42
N ILE A 54 2.16 9.82 -11.61
CA ILE A 54 2.79 8.56 -11.98
C ILE A 54 1.87 7.39 -11.64
N PRO A 55 2.08 6.20 -12.22
CA PRO A 55 1.45 4.98 -11.73
C PRO A 55 1.80 4.74 -10.25
N PRO A 56 0.93 4.04 -9.49
CA PRO A 56 1.22 3.72 -8.11
C PRO A 56 2.46 2.84 -7.98
N PHE A 57 3.14 2.94 -6.83
CA PHE A 57 4.26 2.06 -6.52
C PHE A 57 3.79 0.63 -6.26
N ILE A 58 4.69 -0.32 -6.48
CA ILE A 58 4.48 -1.74 -6.24
C ILE A 58 5.49 -2.18 -5.19
N GLU A 59 5.02 -2.86 -4.14
CA GLU A 59 5.87 -3.58 -3.20
C GLU A 59 5.96 -5.05 -3.65
N PRO A 60 7.06 -5.46 -4.30
CA PRO A 60 7.15 -6.77 -4.91
C PRO A 60 7.50 -7.89 -3.91
N HIS A 61 7.98 -7.55 -2.71
CA HIS A 61 8.44 -8.52 -1.73
C HIS A 61 8.41 -7.98 -0.30
N ILE A 62 7.38 -8.32 0.42
CA ILE A 62 7.26 -8.03 1.85
C ILE A 62 6.76 -9.27 2.60
N HIS A 63 7.05 -9.34 3.89
CA HIS A 63 6.48 -10.29 4.83
C HIS A 63 5.53 -9.54 5.77
N LEU A 64 4.27 -9.38 5.38
CA LEU A 64 3.28 -8.70 6.21
C LEU A 64 3.03 -9.40 7.56
N ASP A 65 3.24 -10.71 7.60
CA ASP A 65 3.15 -11.53 8.81
C ASP A 65 4.20 -11.17 9.85
N THR A 66 5.37 -10.65 9.44
CA THR A 66 6.48 -10.29 10.34
C THR A 66 6.62 -8.79 10.58
N THR A 67 5.86 -7.96 9.88
CA THR A 67 5.95 -6.50 10.06
C THR A 67 5.63 -6.07 11.48
N GLN A 68 6.27 -4.98 11.95
CA GLN A 68 6.04 -4.36 13.25
C GLN A 68 6.35 -5.26 14.47
N THR A 69 7.25 -6.22 14.31
CA THR A 69 7.68 -7.14 15.39
C THR A 69 9.07 -6.85 15.90
N ALA A 70 9.72 -5.81 15.41
CA ALA A 70 11.07 -5.45 15.83
C ALA A 70 11.12 -5.17 17.35
N GLY A 71 12.04 -5.86 18.05
CA GLY A 71 12.17 -5.77 19.50
C GLY A 71 11.26 -6.69 20.31
N GLU A 72 10.45 -7.50 19.65
CA GLU A 72 9.50 -8.41 20.31
C GLU A 72 9.87 -9.89 20.11
N PRO A 73 10.00 -10.68 21.22
CA PRO A 73 10.14 -10.24 22.61
C PRO A 73 11.52 -9.62 22.90
N ASN A 74 12.49 -9.79 22.02
CA ASN A 74 13.86 -9.34 22.16
C ASN A 74 14.38 -8.69 20.89
N TRP A 75 15.31 -7.74 21.04
CA TRP A 75 16.02 -7.12 19.91
C TRP A 75 17.08 -8.07 19.33
N ASN A 76 17.29 -7.97 18.02
CA ASN A 76 18.48 -8.49 17.38
C ASN A 76 19.67 -7.60 17.74
N GLN A 77 20.54 -8.05 18.63
CA GLN A 77 21.66 -7.27 19.18
C GLN A 77 22.87 -7.25 18.25
N SER A 78 23.15 -8.38 17.60
CA SER A 78 24.32 -8.55 16.72
C SER A 78 24.08 -7.99 15.31
N GLY A 79 22.83 -7.77 14.91
CA GLY A 79 22.45 -7.42 13.54
C GLY A 79 22.65 -8.57 12.54
N THR A 80 22.97 -9.78 13.00
CA THR A 80 23.18 -10.93 12.13
C THR A 80 21.85 -11.56 11.70
N LEU A 81 21.84 -12.20 10.52
CA LEU A 81 20.71 -12.97 10.03
C LEU A 81 20.32 -14.11 10.99
N PHE A 82 21.30 -14.83 11.53
CA PHE A 82 21.04 -15.98 12.39
C PHE A 82 20.32 -15.56 13.69
N GLU A 83 20.78 -14.49 14.36
CA GLU A 83 20.06 -13.97 15.50
C GLU A 83 18.66 -13.44 15.11
N GLY A 84 18.51 -12.82 13.93
CA GLY A 84 17.21 -12.41 13.41
C GLY A 84 16.24 -13.58 13.28
N ILE A 85 16.72 -14.74 12.79
CA ILE A 85 15.93 -15.97 12.70
C ILE A 85 15.53 -16.48 14.09
N GLU A 86 16.44 -16.42 15.07
CA GLU A 86 16.13 -16.79 16.47
C GLU A 86 15.07 -15.87 17.08
N ARG A 87 15.23 -14.55 16.93
CA ARG A 87 14.23 -13.57 17.41
C ARG A 87 12.86 -13.80 16.77
N TRP A 88 12.85 -14.07 15.46
CA TRP A 88 11.60 -14.41 14.78
C TRP A 88 10.99 -15.72 15.30
N ALA A 89 11.79 -16.75 15.56
CA ALA A 89 11.30 -18.00 16.15
C ALA A 89 10.62 -17.78 17.52
N GLU A 90 11.21 -16.94 18.39
CA GLU A 90 10.62 -16.53 19.66
C GLU A 90 9.29 -15.80 19.46
N ARG A 91 9.25 -14.82 18.57
CA ARG A 91 8.02 -14.05 18.27
C ARG A 91 6.93 -14.90 17.65
N LYS A 92 7.30 -15.81 16.77
CA LYS A 92 6.39 -16.74 16.11
C LYS A 92 5.64 -17.63 17.10
N ALA A 93 6.28 -18.06 18.17
CA ALA A 93 5.63 -18.84 19.23
C ALA A 93 4.48 -18.09 19.95
N MET A 94 4.44 -16.76 19.81
CA MET A 94 3.46 -15.87 20.43
C MET A 94 2.39 -15.37 19.44
N LEU A 95 2.42 -15.79 18.18
CA LEU A 95 1.49 -15.29 17.17
C LEU A 95 0.06 -15.70 17.47
N THR A 96 -0.83 -14.74 17.33
CA THR A 96 -2.27 -15.00 17.22
C THR A 96 -2.78 -14.51 15.87
N HIS A 97 -3.88 -15.04 15.41
CA HIS A 97 -4.51 -14.63 14.16
C HIS A 97 -4.78 -13.10 14.14
N GLU A 98 -5.35 -12.59 15.23
CA GLU A 98 -5.70 -11.17 15.36
C GLU A 98 -4.45 -10.28 15.39
N ASP A 99 -3.38 -10.68 16.08
CA ASP A 99 -2.10 -9.95 16.09
C ASP A 99 -1.54 -9.80 14.67
N VAL A 100 -1.46 -10.89 13.92
CA VAL A 100 -0.94 -10.87 12.55
C VAL A 100 -1.81 -9.99 11.65
N LYS A 101 -3.13 -10.17 11.70
CA LYS A 101 -4.08 -9.39 10.90
C LYS A 101 -3.98 -7.89 11.19
N THR A 102 -3.96 -7.51 12.46
CA THR A 102 -3.89 -6.10 12.89
C THR A 102 -2.61 -5.43 12.36
N ARG A 103 -1.45 -6.07 12.53
CA ARG A 103 -0.16 -5.53 12.06
C ARG A 103 -0.11 -5.43 10.54
N ALA A 104 -0.58 -6.46 9.84
CA ALA A 104 -0.63 -6.47 8.38
C ALA A 104 -1.52 -5.33 7.84
N MET A 105 -2.73 -5.17 8.37
CA MET A 105 -3.64 -4.10 7.97
C MET A 105 -3.06 -2.71 8.25
N GLN A 106 -2.37 -2.52 9.37
CA GLN A 106 -1.71 -1.26 9.67
C GLN A 106 -0.56 -0.97 8.69
N THR A 107 0.24 -1.99 8.35
CA THR A 107 1.32 -1.87 7.37
C THR A 107 0.78 -1.51 5.99
N LEU A 108 -0.29 -2.15 5.56
CA LEU A 108 -0.95 -1.83 4.28
C LEU A 108 -1.46 -0.39 4.24
N LYS A 109 -2.04 0.13 5.34
CA LYS A 109 -2.44 1.55 5.44
C LYS A 109 -1.25 2.49 5.24
N TRP A 110 -0.09 2.17 5.85
CA TRP A 110 1.12 2.96 5.65
C TRP A 110 1.65 2.87 4.22
N GLN A 111 1.57 1.70 3.58
CA GLN A 111 1.96 1.54 2.19
C GLN A 111 1.07 2.39 1.26
N ILE A 112 -0.25 2.34 1.42
CA ILE A 112 -1.18 3.16 0.65
C ILE A 112 -0.90 4.66 0.85
N ALA A 113 -0.68 5.09 2.09
CA ALA A 113 -0.35 6.49 2.41
C ALA A 113 0.96 6.97 1.74
N ASN A 114 1.83 6.04 1.35
CA ASN A 114 3.07 6.31 0.62
C ASN A 114 3.00 5.98 -0.88
N GLY A 115 1.80 5.80 -1.42
CA GLY A 115 1.58 5.59 -2.87
C GLY A 115 1.78 4.16 -3.35
N ILE A 116 1.93 3.18 -2.46
CA ILE A 116 2.04 1.76 -2.80
C ILE A 116 0.63 1.15 -2.83
N GLN A 117 0.17 0.70 -4.00
CA GLN A 117 -1.18 0.14 -4.18
C GLN A 117 -1.18 -1.34 -4.58
N TYR A 118 -0.03 -1.88 -4.93
CA TYR A 118 0.12 -3.30 -5.27
C TYR A 118 1.16 -3.92 -4.36
N VAL A 119 0.77 -4.97 -3.65
CA VAL A 119 1.63 -5.62 -2.65
C VAL A 119 1.69 -7.12 -2.92
N ARG A 120 2.91 -7.66 -3.02
CA ARG A 120 3.15 -9.09 -2.99
C ARG A 120 3.72 -9.46 -1.63
N THR A 121 2.89 -10.04 -0.76
CA THR A 121 3.36 -10.57 0.52
C THR A 121 3.83 -12.02 0.39
N HIS A 122 4.84 -12.36 1.15
CA HIS A 122 5.27 -13.73 1.46
C HIS A 122 4.86 -14.04 2.90
N VAL A 123 4.78 -15.30 3.25
CA VAL A 123 4.36 -15.74 4.59
C VAL A 123 5.26 -16.87 5.07
N ASP A 124 5.72 -16.79 6.31
CA ASP A 124 6.40 -17.90 6.96
C ASP A 124 5.37 -19.02 7.28
N VAL A 125 5.56 -20.17 6.67
CA VAL A 125 4.70 -21.35 6.84
C VAL A 125 5.37 -22.44 7.69
N SER A 126 6.43 -22.11 8.42
CA SER A 126 7.11 -23.03 9.31
C SER A 126 6.37 -23.24 10.66
N ASP A 127 5.33 -22.46 10.93
CA ASP A 127 4.37 -22.71 12.01
C ASP A 127 3.39 -23.84 11.60
N PRO A 128 3.35 -24.98 12.33
CA PRO A 128 2.48 -26.10 11.97
C PRO A 128 0.98 -25.78 12.07
N THR A 129 0.60 -24.74 12.79
CA THR A 129 -0.80 -24.27 12.89
C THR A 129 -1.19 -23.35 11.73
N LEU A 130 -0.22 -22.88 10.95
CA LEU A 130 -0.39 -21.95 9.84
C LEU A 130 -1.14 -20.68 10.23
N THR A 131 -0.91 -20.18 11.44
CA THR A 131 -1.61 -19.01 12.01
C THR A 131 -1.44 -17.77 11.11
N ALA A 132 -0.20 -17.48 10.72
CA ALA A 132 0.10 -16.34 9.86
C ALA A 132 -0.54 -16.49 8.46
N LEU A 133 -0.46 -17.69 7.86
CA LEU A 133 -1.06 -17.93 6.54
C LEU A 133 -2.58 -17.71 6.56
N LYS A 134 -3.26 -18.23 7.57
CA LYS A 134 -4.72 -18.06 7.71
C LYS A 134 -5.10 -16.58 7.83
N ALA A 135 -4.39 -15.82 8.64
CA ALA A 135 -4.59 -14.38 8.77
C ALA A 135 -4.36 -13.63 7.45
N MET A 136 -3.30 -13.96 6.71
CA MET A 136 -3.01 -13.31 5.42
C MET A 136 -4.04 -13.64 4.34
N LEU A 137 -4.61 -14.85 4.34
CA LEU A 137 -5.71 -15.20 3.43
C LEU A 137 -6.98 -14.39 3.71
N GLU A 138 -7.26 -14.09 4.97
CA GLU A 138 -8.38 -13.22 5.35
C GLU A 138 -8.10 -11.76 4.96
N VAL A 139 -6.91 -11.22 5.27
CA VAL A 139 -6.49 -9.88 4.84
C VAL A 139 -6.66 -9.72 3.33
N LYS A 140 -6.24 -10.72 2.53
CA LYS A 140 -6.38 -10.68 1.07
C LYS A 140 -7.85 -10.56 0.59
N GLN A 141 -8.82 -10.98 1.39
CA GLN A 141 -10.25 -10.88 1.04
C GLN A 141 -10.86 -9.54 1.44
N GLU A 142 -10.21 -8.82 2.35
CA GLU A 142 -10.71 -7.55 2.89
C GLU A 142 -10.16 -6.31 2.14
N VAL A 143 -9.11 -6.49 1.30
CA VAL A 143 -8.41 -5.38 0.63
C VAL A 143 -8.56 -5.41 -0.91
#